data_d08d2a22f5a887bd2850013db267d376
#
_entry.id   d08d2a22f5a887bd2850013db267d376
#
_cell.length_a   1.000
_cell.length_b   1.000
_cell.length_c   1.000
_cell.angle_alpha   90.00
_cell.angle_beta   90.00
_cell.angle_gamma   90.00
#
_symmetry.space_group_name_H-M   'P 1'
#
loop_
_entity.id
_entity.type
_entity.pdbx_description
1 polymer ?
#
loop_
_entity_poly.entity_id
_entity_poly.type
_entity_poly.pdbx_seq_one_letter_code
_entity_poly.pdbx_strand_id
1 'polypeptide(L)'
;MRIVSWNVNGIRSLHKKGMLTPLIEKVKPDVLCLQETKAHQHQSEVDLPQYEEYWNSADKKGYSGTAIFSKEKPLSVILGLPAQIVTDFGIKNDGYGDPNAEGRVIAAEYPDLYVVTVYTPNAKDDLSRLKLRHKHWDPAFLSYCRELEAEKPVVFCGDLNVAHTPDDLANPKPNDGKKGFTKEEREGIDNMIDEGFVDTFRMFTVGPGHYTWWSPFSGARERNVGWRIDYIFASEDLISKIRRAEILADYMGSDHCPVLLDISN
;
A
#
# COMPACT_ATOMS: atom_id res chain seq x y z
N MET A 1 -1.73 8.49 -16.71
CA MET A 1 -1.56 8.77 -15.26
C MET A 1 -0.43 7.91 -14.72
N ARG A 2 0.49 8.48 -13.94
CA ARG A 2 1.58 7.78 -13.25
C ARG A 2 1.32 7.74 -11.74
N ILE A 3 1.19 6.53 -11.19
CA ILE A 3 0.93 6.30 -9.78
C ILE A 3 2.18 5.69 -9.14
N VAL A 4 2.61 6.23 -8.00
CA VAL A 4 3.71 5.68 -7.20
C VAL A 4 3.20 5.42 -5.80
N SER A 5 3.52 4.25 -5.25
CA SER A 5 3.22 3.90 -3.85
C SER A 5 4.52 3.61 -3.10
N TRP A 6 4.64 4.14 -1.89
CA TRP A 6 5.83 3.95 -1.05
C TRP A 6 5.49 3.93 0.45
N ASN A 7 5.79 2.85 1.11
CA ASN A 7 5.86 2.83 2.58
C ASN A 7 7.15 3.56 3.00
N VAL A 8 7.00 4.74 3.57
CA VAL A 8 8.14 5.63 3.88
C VAL A 8 8.73 5.42 5.27
N ASN A 9 8.09 4.58 6.08
CA ASN A 9 8.51 4.29 7.46
C ASN A 9 8.88 5.57 8.27
N GLY A 10 8.07 6.61 8.09
CA GLY A 10 8.24 7.93 8.70
C GLY A 10 8.67 9.03 7.72
N ILE A 11 7.70 9.80 7.23
CA ILE A 11 7.89 10.84 6.22
C ILE A 11 8.89 11.92 6.65
N ARG A 12 8.90 12.30 7.93
CA ARG A 12 9.85 13.28 8.48
C ARG A 12 11.30 12.80 8.38
N SER A 13 11.55 11.51 8.67
CA SER A 13 12.88 10.93 8.53
C SER A 13 13.31 10.86 7.07
N LEU A 14 12.42 10.46 6.17
CA LEU A 14 12.67 10.40 4.73
C LEU A 14 13.01 11.79 4.17
N HIS A 15 12.22 12.81 4.53
CA HIS A 15 12.42 14.20 4.13
C HIS A 15 13.77 14.74 4.63
N LYS A 16 14.08 14.56 5.91
CA LYS A 16 15.36 14.99 6.50
C LYS A 16 16.58 14.36 5.84
N LYS A 17 16.45 13.15 5.34
CA LYS A 17 17.51 12.45 4.56
C LYS A 17 17.58 12.93 3.10
N GLY A 18 16.68 13.81 2.65
CA GLY A 18 16.61 14.28 1.26
C GLY A 18 16.24 13.19 0.23
N MET A 19 15.59 12.10 0.67
CA MET A 19 15.35 10.93 -0.19
C MET A 19 14.04 11.01 -0.97
N LEU A 20 13.12 11.89 -0.61
CA LEU A 20 11.84 12.07 -1.31
C LEU A 20 12.02 12.86 -2.62
N THR A 21 12.79 13.94 -2.58
CA THR A 21 13.00 14.85 -3.73
C THR A 21 13.51 14.13 -4.98
N PRO A 22 14.54 13.24 -4.92
CA PRO A 22 15.00 12.51 -6.11
C PRO A 22 13.93 11.64 -6.76
N LEU A 23 13.02 11.05 -5.97
CA LEU A 23 11.87 10.31 -6.51
C LEU A 23 10.95 11.24 -7.29
N ILE A 24 10.56 12.36 -6.69
CA ILE A 24 9.64 13.33 -7.30
C ILE A 24 10.21 13.89 -8.61
N GLU A 25 11.48 14.28 -8.62
CA GLU A 25 12.13 14.90 -9.77
C GLU A 25 12.34 13.93 -10.94
N LYS A 26 12.71 12.69 -10.65
CA LYS A 26 13.02 11.69 -11.68
C LYS A 26 11.78 10.95 -12.17
N VAL A 27 10.91 10.53 -11.25
CA VAL A 27 9.74 9.73 -11.57
C VAL A 27 8.55 10.60 -11.98
N LYS A 28 8.41 11.79 -11.38
CA LYS A 28 7.35 12.76 -11.65
C LYS A 28 5.94 12.15 -11.54
N PRO A 29 5.61 11.49 -10.43
CA PRO A 29 4.30 10.87 -10.27
C PRO A 29 3.17 11.90 -10.45
N ASP A 30 2.05 11.47 -11.01
CA ASP A 30 0.82 12.27 -11.02
C ASP A 30 0.09 12.08 -9.69
N VAL A 31 0.15 10.86 -9.13
CA VAL A 31 -0.35 10.52 -7.80
C VAL A 31 0.74 9.76 -7.04
N LEU A 32 1.10 10.26 -5.85
CA LEU A 32 2.03 9.62 -4.93
C LEU A 32 1.28 9.19 -3.67
N CYS A 33 1.24 7.90 -3.43
CA CYS A 33 0.61 7.27 -2.28
C CYS A 33 1.66 6.87 -1.25
N LEU A 34 1.54 7.35 -0.03
CA LEU A 34 2.49 7.07 1.05
C LEU A 34 1.82 6.29 2.18
N GLN A 35 2.54 5.30 2.72
CA GLN A 35 2.14 4.55 3.90
C GLN A 35 3.16 4.72 5.01
N GLU A 36 2.75 4.51 6.24
CA GLU A 36 3.54 4.77 7.45
C GLU A 36 4.13 6.18 7.49
N THR A 37 3.30 7.19 7.25
CA THR A 37 3.74 8.59 7.36
C THR A 37 4.22 8.93 8.77
N LYS A 38 3.64 8.28 9.81
CA LYS A 38 3.97 8.46 11.24
C LYS A 38 3.98 9.92 11.68
N ALA A 39 3.16 10.74 11.03
CA ALA A 39 3.03 12.17 11.26
C ALA A 39 1.65 12.68 10.87
N HIS A 40 1.20 13.75 11.51
CA HIS A 40 0.13 14.59 10.99
C HIS A 40 0.70 15.57 9.96
N GLN A 41 -0.14 16.06 9.04
CA GLN A 41 0.27 17.00 7.99
C GLN A 41 1.07 18.20 8.56
N HIS A 42 0.56 18.85 9.61
CA HIS A 42 1.22 19.99 10.25
C HIS A 42 2.58 19.70 10.92
N GLN A 43 2.96 18.43 11.04
CA GLN A 43 4.25 17.97 11.56
C GLN A 43 5.26 17.65 10.46
N SER A 44 4.84 17.67 9.21
CA SER A 44 5.67 17.41 8.03
C SER A 44 6.21 18.72 7.49
N GLU A 45 7.51 18.76 7.20
CA GLU A 45 8.18 19.86 6.52
C GLU A 45 8.26 19.60 5.00
N VAL A 46 7.60 18.55 4.51
CA VAL A 46 7.51 18.28 3.08
C VAL A 46 6.69 19.38 2.43
N ASP A 47 7.31 20.07 1.48
CA ASP A 47 6.67 21.11 0.68
C ASP A 47 6.81 20.72 -0.80
N LEU A 48 5.69 20.35 -1.39
CA LEU A 48 5.56 19.96 -2.80
C LEU A 48 4.44 20.78 -3.43
N PRO A 49 4.69 22.08 -3.73
CA PRO A 49 3.63 23.03 -4.13
C PRO A 49 2.89 22.65 -5.41
N GLN A 50 3.43 21.72 -6.20
CA GLN A 50 2.78 21.17 -7.38
C GLN A 50 1.79 20.04 -7.08
N TYR A 51 1.60 19.66 -5.81
CA TYR A 51 0.67 18.61 -5.37
C TYR A 51 -0.33 19.16 -4.37
N GLU A 52 -1.58 18.72 -4.50
CA GLU A 52 -2.57 18.75 -3.43
C GLU A 52 -2.31 17.57 -2.47
N GLU A 53 -2.45 17.82 -1.17
CA GLU A 53 -2.11 16.83 -0.14
C GLU A 53 -3.35 16.39 0.63
N TYR A 54 -3.52 15.08 0.79
CA TYR A 54 -4.59 14.44 1.55
C TYR A 54 -3.99 13.48 2.54
N TRP A 55 -4.27 13.71 3.83
CA TRP A 55 -3.67 12.96 4.93
C TRP A 55 -4.73 12.23 5.74
N ASN A 56 -4.49 10.95 6.02
CA ASN A 56 -5.21 10.17 7.02
C ASN A 56 -4.20 9.72 8.09
N SER A 57 -4.11 10.48 9.15
CA SER A 57 -3.16 10.23 10.23
C SER A 57 -3.79 9.38 11.32
N ALA A 58 -3.01 8.50 11.94
CA ALA A 58 -3.49 7.76 13.10
C ALA A 58 -3.72 8.68 14.30
N ASP A 59 -4.71 8.37 15.12
CA ASP A 59 -4.93 9.03 16.42
C ASP A 59 -3.70 8.89 17.33
N LYS A 60 -3.05 7.74 17.27
CA LYS A 60 -1.82 7.47 17.98
C LYS A 60 -0.64 8.16 17.31
N LYS A 61 -0.03 9.13 18.00
CA LYS A 61 1.13 9.90 17.51
C LYS A 61 2.31 9.00 17.12
N GLY A 62 2.91 9.28 15.96
CA GLY A 62 4.09 8.56 15.47
C GLY A 62 3.85 7.14 15.03
N TYR A 63 2.62 6.78 14.73
CA TYR A 63 2.20 5.44 14.34
C TYR A 63 1.42 5.48 13.02
N SER A 64 1.58 4.44 12.17
CA SER A 64 0.78 4.26 10.95
C SER A 64 0.63 5.53 10.10
N GLY A 65 -0.54 5.79 9.55
CA GLY A 65 -0.86 6.96 8.74
C GLY A 65 -0.58 6.75 7.25
N THR A 66 -1.47 7.27 6.42
CA THR A 66 -1.33 7.31 4.96
C THR A 66 -1.47 8.73 4.44
N ALA A 67 -0.94 8.99 3.24
CA ALA A 67 -1.12 10.26 2.55
C ALA A 67 -1.17 10.02 1.03
N ILE A 68 -1.93 10.87 0.34
CA ILE A 68 -1.93 11.01 -1.12
C ILE A 68 -1.47 12.43 -1.47
N PHE A 69 -0.49 12.51 -2.36
CA PHE A 69 -0.07 13.74 -3.02
C PHE A 69 -0.50 13.65 -4.49
N SER A 70 -1.32 14.55 -4.97
CA SER A 70 -1.89 14.52 -6.31
C SER A 70 -1.66 15.82 -7.05
N LYS A 71 -1.18 15.76 -8.32
CA LYS A 71 -1.06 16.95 -9.18
C LYS A 71 -2.43 17.46 -9.60
N GLU A 72 -3.33 16.57 -9.95
CA GLU A 72 -4.71 16.91 -10.26
C GLU A 72 -5.56 16.80 -9.01
N LYS A 73 -6.39 17.80 -8.76
CA LYS A 73 -7.32 17.77 -7.62
C LYS A 73 -8.37 16.66 -7.83
N PRO A 74 -8.47 15.68 -6.93
CA PRO A 74 -9.51 14.67 -6.98
C PRO A 74 -10.92 15.28 -6.91
N LEU A 75 -11.89 14.62 -7.50
CA LEU A 75 -13.32 14.98 -7.43
C LEU A 75 -13.84 14.83 -5.99
N SER A 76 -13.40 13.77 -5.32
CA SER A 76 -13.71 13.51 -3.90
C SER A 76 -12.57 12.75 -3.24
N VAL A 77 -12.48 12.83 -1.90
CA VAL A 77 -11.54 12.07 -1.08
C VAL A 77 -12.23 11.52 0.14
N ILE A 78 -12.10 10.23 0.38
CA ILE A 78 -12.65 9.52 1.53
C ILE A 78 -11.48 9.02 2.40
N LEU A 79 -11.53 9.34 3.69
CA LEU A 79 -10.53 8.92 4.67
C LEU A 79 -11.06 7.74 5.50
N GLY A 80 -10.29 6.66 5.55
CA GLY A 80 -10.69 5.42 6.25
C GLY A 80 -11.68 4.57 5.45
N LEU A 81 -12.11 3.48 6.06
CA LEU A 81 -13.22 2.67 5.53
C LEU A 81 -14.55 3.32 5.91
N PRO A 82 -15.56 3.30 5.02
CA PRO A 82 -16.91 3.80 5.34
C PRO A 82 -17.51 3.13 6.58
N ALA A 83 -18.29 3.89 7.35
CA ALA A 83 -18.88 3.39 8.61
C ALA A 83 -19.74 2.13 8.41
N GLN A 84 -20.42 1.99 7.27
CA GLN A 84 -21.19 0.81 6.95
C GLN A 84 -20.27 -0.42 6.79
N ILE A 85 -19.18 -0.31 6.02
CA ILE A 85 -18.17 -1.37 5.86
C ILE A 85 -17.58 -1.77 7.22
N VAL A 86 -17.21 -0.80 8.06
CA VAL A 86 -16.69 -1.05 9.41
C VAL A 86 -17.66 -1.88 10.25
N THR A 87 -18.94 -1.55 10.15
CA THR A 87 -20.01 -2.24 10.89
C THR A 87 -20.24 -3.65 10.35
N ASP A 88 -20.41 -3.80 9.05
CA ASP A 88 -20.75 -5.06 8.38
C ASP A 88 -19.67 -6.12 8.57
N PHE A 89 -18.41 -5.70 8.54
CA PHE A 89 -17.27 -6.59 8.75
C PHE A 89 -16.78 -6.65 10.20
N GLY A 90 -17.44 -5.95 11.12
CA GLY A 90 -17.13 -6.00 12.55
C GLY A 90 -15.72 -5.53 12.90
N ILE A 91 -15.21 -4.52 12.18
CA ILE A 91 -13.93 -3.88 12.50
C ILE A 91 -14.09 -3.10 13.81
N LYS A 92 -13.28 -3.43 14.80
CA LYS A 92 -13.32 -2.80 16.12
C LYS A 92 -11.96 -2.88 16.80
N ASN A 93 -11.82 -2.15 17.89
CA ASN A 93 -10.62 -2.17 18.72
C ASN A 93 -10.23 -3.62 19.07
N ASP A 94 -8.99 -3.98 18.79
CA ASP A 94 -8.42 -5.31 18.93
C ASP A 94 -7.35 -5.42 20.04
N GLY A 95 -7.28 -4.44 20.92
CA GLY A 95 -6.26 -4.32 21.96
C GLY A 95 -5.00 -3.56 21.54
N TYR A 96 -4.80 -3.34 20.24
CA TYR A 96 -3.74 -2.46 19.69
C TYR A 96 -4.28 -1.07 19.31
N GLY A 97 -5.59 -0.96 19.16
CA GLY A 97 -6.31 0.25 18.75
C GLY A 97 -7.50 -0.08 17.86
N ASP A 98 -8.23 0.94 17.43
CA ASP A 98 -9.22 0.81 16.37
C ASP A 98 -8.52 0.86 15.01
N PRO A 99 -8.52 -0.22 14.22
CA PRO A 99 -7.84 -0.25 12.92
C PRO A 99 -8.29 0.86 11.97
N ASN A 100 -9.56 1.30 12.04
CA ASN A 100 -10.05 2.39 11.20
C ASN A 100 -9.61 3.79 11.69
N ALA A 101 -9.20 3.93 12.94
CA ALA A 101 -8.59 5.15 13.51
C ALA A 101 -7.04 5.17 13.38
N GLU A 102 -6.46 4.17 12.74
CA GLU A 102 -5.02 4.08 12.52
C GLU A 102 -4.54 4.76 11.22
N GLY A 103 -5.44 5.46 10.50
CA GLY A 103 -5.07 6.21 9.30
C GLY A 103 -4.59 5.33 8.14
N ARG A 104 -5.30 4.26 7.84
CA ARG A 104 -4.81 3.18 6.97
C ARG A 104 -5.27 3.25 5.53
N VAL A 105 -6.34 3.98 5.23
CA VAL A 105 -6.95 4.01 3.89
C VAL A 105 -7.26 5.44 3.49
N ILE A 106 -6.95 5.81 2.24
CA ILE A 106 -7.48 6.99 1.56
C ILE A 106 -7.95 6.55 0.18
N ALA A 107 -9.17 6.88 -0.19
CA ALA A 107 -9.67 6.73 -1.55
C ALA A 107 -9.83 8.11 -2.19
N ALA A 108 -9.18 8.34 -3.33
CA ALA A 108 -9.26 9.55 -4.11
C ALA A 108 -9.96 9.26 -5.45
N GLU A 109 -11.04 10.00 -5.74
CA GLU A 109 -11.82 9.87 -6.96
C GLU A 109 -11.26 10.79 -8.06
N TYR A 110 -11.01 10.23 -9.22
CA TYR A 110 -10.67 10.96 -10.44
C TYR A 110 -11.78 10.80 -11.50
N PRO A 111 -11.75 11.56 -12.61
CA PRO A 111 -12.78 11.44 -13.64
C PRO A 111 -13.01 10.00 -14.13
N ASP A 112 -11.93 9.22 -14.32
CA ASP A 112 -11.98 7.91 -14.98
C ASP A 112 -11.70 6.72 -14.06
N LEU A 113 -11.25 6.95 -12.83
CA LEU A 113 -10.90 5.88 -11.89
C LEU A 113 -10.84 6.37 -10.44
N TYR A 114 -10.81 5.42 -9.51
CA TYR A 114 -10.39 5.65 -8.12
C TYR A 114 -8.94 5.24 -7.92
N VAL A 115 -8.18 6.01 -7.15
CA VAL A 115 -6.89 5.60 -6.58
C VAL A 115 -7.04 5.44 -5.08
N VAL A 116 -6.78 4.24 -4.58
CA VAL A 116 -6.89 3.91 -3.15
C VAL A 116 -5.52 3.55 -2.60
N THR A 117 -5.06 4.26 -1.58
CA THR A 117 -3.88 3.84 -0.82
C THR A 117 -4.28 3.07 0.42
N VAL A 118 -3.55 2.01 0.73
CA VAL A 118 -3.80 1.18 1.91
C VAL A 118 -2.50 0.82 2.65
N TYR A 119 -2.56 0.86 3.97
CA TYR A 119 -1.56 0.27 4.86
C TYR A 119 -2.25 -0.82 5.70
N THR A 120 -2.17 -2.04 5.23
CA THR A 120 -2.82 -3.18 5.87
C THR A 120 -2.21 -3.49 7.25
N PRO A 121 -3.00 -3.76 8.30
CA PRO A 121 -2.46 -4.18 9.59
C PRO A 121 -1.59 -5.42 9.45
N ASN A 122 -0.39 -5.47 10.04
CA ASN A 122 0.37 -6.71 10.08
C ASN A 122 -0.17 -7.67 11.16
N ALA A 123 0.06 -8.98 10.98
CA ALA A 123 -0.45 -10.01 11.87
C ALA A 123 0.25 -10.08 13.25
N LYS A 124 1.35 -9.33 13.46
CA LYS A 124 2.29 -9.42 14.59
C LYS A 124 3.10 -10.72 14.58
N ASP A 125 4.22 -10.74 15.33
CA ASP A 125 5.11 -11.92 15.35
C ASP A 125 4.45 -13.13 16.05
N ASP A 126 3.56 -12.87 16.99
CA ASP A 126 2.76 -13.86 17.72
C ASP A 126 1.43 -14.19 17.04
N LEU A 127 1.19 -13.65 15.84
CA LEU A 127 -0.03 -13.78 15.05
C LEU A 127 -1.30 -13.27 15.78
N SER A 128 -1.17 -12.45 16.82
CA SER A 128 -2.30 -11.95 17.61
C SER A 128 -3.30 -11.10 16.81
N ARG A 129 -2.87 -10.48 15.72
CA ARG A 129 -3.74 -9.73 14.78
C ARG A 129 -4.16 -10.53 13.52
N LEU A 130 -3.78 -11.80 13.38
CA LEU A 130 -4.11 -12.59 12.20
C LEU A 130 -5.63 -12.73 12.01
N LYS A 131 -6.37 -12.92 13.10
CA LYS A 131 -7.84 -12.99 13.05
C LYS A 131 -8.44 -11.69 12.57
N LEU A 132 -7.94 -10.53 13.04
CA LEU A 132 -8.38 -9.23 12.54
C LEU A 132 -8.18 -9.16 11.02
N ARG A 133 -6.99 -9.48 10.52
CA ARG A 133 -6.70 -9.46 9.09
C ARG A 133 -7.65 -10.33 8.32
N HIS A 134 -7.64 -11.62 8.58
CA HIS A 134 -8.29 -12.64 7.77
C HIS A 134 -9.83 -12.56 7.80
N LYS A 135 -10.42 -12.24 8.96
CA LYS A 135 -11.88 -12.28 9.14
C LYS A 135 -12.58 -10.93 9.05
N HIS A 136 -11.84 -9.85 9.17
CA HIS A 136 -12.44 -8.51 9.27
C HIS A 136 -11.81 -7.54 8.27
N TRP A 137 -10.50 -7.28 8.32
CA TRP A 137 -9.84 -6.24 7.54
C TRP A 137 -9.77 -6.56 6.05
N ASP A 138 -9.18 -7.70 5.67
CA ASP A 138 -8.98 -8.05 4.27
C ASP A 138 -10.32 -8.17 3.51
N PRO A 139 -11.37 -8.83 4.07
CA PRO A 139 -12.70 -8.84 3.45
C PRO A 139 -13.35 -7.45 3.38
N ALA A 140 -13.21 -6.62 4.42
CA ALA A 140 -13.76 -5.27 4.45
C ALA A 140 -13.12 -4.36 3.38
N PHE A 141 -11.79 -4.42 3.27
CA PHE A 141 -11.07 -3.64 2.27
C PHE A 141 -11.43 -4.07 0.85
N LEU A 142 -11.52 -5.38 0.60
CA LEU A 142 -11.95 -5.91 -0.68
C LEU A 142 -13.39 -5.48 -1.02
N SER A 143 -14.32 -5.61 -0.09
CA SER A 143 -15.71 -5.15 -0.28
C SER A 143 -15.77 -3.66 -0.61
N TYR A 144 -14.99 -2.84 0.08
CA TYR A 144 -14.92 -1.41 -0.20
C TYR A 144 -14.38 -1.12 -1.61
N CYS A 145 -13.31 -1.81 -2.03
CA CYS A 145 -12.80 -1.66 -3.40
C CYS A 145 -13.83 -2.08 -4.45
N ARG A 146 -14.62 -3.13 -4.19
CA ARG A 146 -15.71 -3.57 -5.08
C ARG A 146 -16.87 -2.57 -5.14
N GLU A 147 -17.21 -1.93 -4.02
CA GLU A 147 -18.23 -0.85 -4.03
C GLU A 147 -17.78 0.33 -4.90
N LEU A 148 -16.51 0.75 -4.79
CA LEU A 148 -15.96 1.81 -5.63
C LEU A 148 -15.90 1.39 -7.11
N GLU A 149 -15.53 0.13 -7.38
CA GLU A 149 -15.43 -0.41 -8.74
C GLU A 149 -16.80 -0.48 -9.45
N ALA A 150 -17.89 -0.63 -8.70
CA ALA A 150 -19.24 -0.56 -9.27
C ALA A 150 -19.54 0.81 -9.91
N GLU A 151 -18.83 1.85 -9.53
CA GLU A 151 -18.97 3.20 -10.09
C GLU A 151 -17.90 3.48 -11.16
N LYS A 152 -16.64 3.21 -10.88
CA LYS A 152 -15.49 3.45 -11.76
C LYS A 152 -14.39 2.42 -11.47
N PRO A 153 -13.54 2.09 -12.47
CA PRO A 153 -12.37 1.24 -12.23
C PRO A 153 -11.52 1.72 -11.06
N VAL A 154 -10.94 0.78 -10.33
CA VAL A 154 -10.13 1.04 -9.12
C VAL A 154 -8.69 0.66 -9.36
N VAL A 155 -7.77 1.51 -8.94
CA VAL A 155 -6.37 1.15 -8.65
C VAL A 155 -6.18 1.25 -7.15
N PHE A 156 -5.83 0.16 -6.47
CA PHE A 156 -5.42 0.24 -5.09
C PHE A 156 -3.95 -0.16 -4.94
N CYS A 157 -3.26 0.53 -4.04
CA CYS A 157 -1.83 0.34 -3.84
C CYS A 157 -1.44 0.52 -2.38
N GLY A 158 -0.33 -0.07 -2.00
CA GLY A 158 0.25 0.11 -0.68
C GLY A 158 0.93 -1.13 -0.14
N ASP A 159 1.23 -1.06 1.15
CA ASP A 159 1.81 -2.14 1.91
C ASP A 159 0.70 -3.07 2.41
N LEU A 160 0.61 -4.25 1.79
CA LEU A 160 -0.36 -5.28 2.17
C LEU A 160 0.18 -6.22 3.27
N ASN A 161 1.42 -6.02 3.71
CA ASN A 161 2.05 -6.80 4.76
C ASN A 161 2.02 -8.33 4.54
N VAL A 162 2.05 -8.78 3.27
CA VAL A 162 2.06 -10.20 2.91
C VAL A 162 2.81 -10.44 1.60
N ALA A 163 3.64 -11.46 1.56
CA ALA A 163 4.15 -12.06 0.34
C ALA A 163 3.11 -13.08 -0.17
N HIS A 164 2.65 -12.94 -1.42
CA HIS A 164 1.55 -13.76 -1.94
C HIS A 164 1.99 -15.20 -2.22
N THR A 165 3.08 -15.35 -2.96
CA THR A 165 3.57 -16.66 -3.41
C THR A 165 5.00 -16.92 -2.91
N PRO A 166 5.51 -18.16 -3.02
CA PRO A 166 6.92 -18.44 -2.70
C PRO A 166 7.93 -17.60 -3.51
N ASP A 167 7.56 -17.06 -4.66
CA ASP A 167 8.41 -16.19 -5.48
C ASP A 167 8.50 -14.75 -4.90
N ASP A 168 7.64 -14.42 -3.97
CA ASP A 168 7.53 -13.08 -3.39
C ASP A 168 8.40 -12.88 -2.13
N LEU A 169 9.18 -13.88 -1.75
CA LEU A 169 10.15 -13.75 -0.65
C LEU A 169 11.39 -14.64 -0.88
N ALA A 170 12.53 -14.18 -0.37
CA ALA A 170 13.83 -14.84 -0.60
C ALA A 170 13.91 -16.24 0.04
N ASN A 171 13.25 -16.46 1.17
CA ASN A 171 13.35 -17.70 1.94
C ASN A 171 11.95 -18.23 2.32
N PRO A 172 11.16 -18.77 1.37
CA PRO A 172 9.78 -19.17 1.63
C PRO A 172 9.65 -20.27 2.68
N LYS A 173 10.44 -21.35 2.57
CA LYS A 173 10.32 -22.52 3.45
C LYS A 173 10.43 -22.20 4.95
N PRO A 174 11.46 -21.47 5.45
CA PRO A 174 11.58 -21.16 6.87
C PRO A 174 10.58 -20.09 7.34
N ASN A 175 9.88 -19.42 6.43
CA ASN A 175 8.89 -18.37 6.74
C ASN A 175 7.44 -18.84 6.55
N ASP A 176 7.22 -20.07 6.11
CA ASP A 176 5.87 -20.64 5.99
C ASP A 176 5.15 -20.64 7.34
N GLY A 177 3.93 -20.12 7.33
CA GLY A 177 3.12 -19.94 8.55
C GLY A 177 3.54 -18.80 9.48
N LYS A 178 4.56 -18.01 9.14
CA LYS A 178 4.94 -16.82 9.91
C LYS A 178 4.26 -15.57 9.38
N LYS A 179 4.23 -14.52 10.21
CA LYS A 179 3.73 -13.18 9.85
C LYS A 179 4.21 -12.77 8.47
N GLY A 180 3.30 -12.33 7.62
CA GLY A 180 3.55 -11.93 6.23
C GLY A 180 3.61 -13.10 5.24
N PHE A 181 3.50 -14.35 5.71
CA PHE A 181 3.46 -15.53 4.84
C PHE A 181 2.63 -16.68 5.45
N THR A 182 1.60 -16.35 6.23
CA THR A 182 0.59 -17.34 6.66
C THR A 182 -0.35 -17.66 5.50
N LYS A 183 -1.01 -18.81 5.59
CA LYS A 183 -2.02 -19.20 4.62
C LYS A 183 -3.15 -18.16 4.56
N GLU A 184 -3.61 -17.72 5.72
CA GLU A 184 -4.71 -16.75 5.87
C GLU A 184 -4.40 -15.39 5.25
N GLU A 185 -3.16 -14.89 5.42
CA GLU A 185 -2.75 -13.63 4.79
C GLU A 185 -2.68 -13.76 3.26
N ARG A 186 -2.20 -14.89 2.76
CA ARG A 186 -2.12 -15.18 1.31
C ARG A 186 -3.51 -15.36 0.69
N GLU A 187 -4.45 -16.01 1.39
CA GLU A 187 -5.86 -16.10 0.97
C GLU A 187 -6.48 -14.71 0.77
N GLY A 188 -6.04 -13.70 1.51
CA GLY A 188 -6.47 -12.31 1.30
C GLY A 188 -6.12 -11.79 -0.09
N ILE A 189 -4.92 -12.12 -0.60
CA ILE A 189 -4.52 -11.78 -1.98
C ILE A 189 -5.25 -12.66 -3.00
N ASP A 190 -5.38 -13.97 -2.74
CA ASP A 190 -6.14 -14.87 -3.62
C ASP A 190 -7.55 -14.33 -3.84
N ASN A 191 -8.25 -13.91 -2.77
CA ASN A 191 -9.59 -13.34 -2.85
C ASN A 191 -9.65 -12.05 -3.69
N MET A 192 -8.62 -11.18 -3.61
CA MET A 192 -8.55 -9.96 -4.45
C MET A 192 -8.46 -10.34 -5.94
N ILE A 193 -7.65 -11.36 -6.27
CA ILE A 193 -7.48 -11.85 -7.63
C ILE A 193 -8.76 -12.53 -8.13
N ASP A 194 -9.38 -13.37 -7.32
CA ASP A 194 -10.62 -14.08 -7.64
C ASP A 194 -11.78 -13.11 -7.91
N GLU A 195 -11.77 -11.95 -7.25
CA GLU A 195 -12.73 -10.86 -7.47
C GLU A 195 -12.38 -9.93 -8.67
N GLY A 196 -11.35 -10.27 -9.46
CA GLY A 196 -11.03 -9.59 -10.72
C GLY A 196 -9.99 -8.48 -10.62
N PHE A 197 -9.35 -8.28 -9.46
CA PHE A 197 -8.22 -7.37 -9.37
C PHE A 197 -6.92 -8.04 -9.83
N VAL A 198 -6.12 -7.31 -10.59
CA VAL A 198 -4.89 -7.83 -11.21
C VAL A 198 -3.67 -7.25 -10.50
N ASP A 199 -2.75 -8.12 -10.07
CA ASP A 199 -1.41 -7.73 -9.62
C ASP A 199 -0.62 -7.18 -10.82
N THR A 200 -0.54 -5.87 -10.92
CA THR A 200 0.01 -5.20 -12.10
C THR A 200 1.48 -5.51 -12.35
N PHE A 201 2.27 -5.72 -11.28
CA PHE A 201 3.67 -6.10 -11.42
C PHE A 201 3.84 -7.47 -12.08
N ARG A 202 2.99 -8.43 -11.71
CA ARG A 202 3.05 -9.79 -12.26
C ARG A 202 2.57 -9.91 -13.71
N MET A 203 1.95 -8.86 -14.26
CA MET A 203 1.69 -8.76 -15.71
C MET A 203 2.99 -8.67 -16.53
N PHE A 204 4.05 -8.10 -15.98
CA PHE A 204 5.29 -7.80 -16.70
C PHE A 204 6.48 -8.62 -16.21
N THR A 205 6.44 -9.11 -14.98
CA THR A 205 7.60 -9.74 -14.33
C THR A 205 7.18 -11.00 -13.59
N VAL A 206 7.83 -12.11 -13.91
CA VAL A 206 7.60 -13.43 -13.31
C VAL A 206 8.83 -13.90 -12.53
N GLY A 207 8.63 -14.85 -11.62
CA GLY A 207 9.69 -15.48 -10.85
C GLY A 207 10.16 -14.69 -9.61
N PRO A 208 11.10 -15.25 -8.85
CA PRO A 208 11.59 -14.69 -7.60
C PRO A 208 12.64 -13.58 -7.80
N GLY A 209 13.07 -12.96 -6.68
CA GLY A 209 14.15 -11.97 -6.68
C GLY A 209 13.70 -10.52 -6.80
N HIS A 210 12.40 -10.28 -6.86
CA HIS A 210 11.79 -8.97 -6.99
C HIS A 210 11.08 -8.59 -5.69
N TYR A 211 11.73 -7.79 -4.86
CA TYR A 211 11.26 -7.48 -3.51
C TYR A 211 11.06 -5.99 -3.32
N THR A 212 10.21 -5.63 -2.36
CA THR A 212 9.88 -4.24 -2.03
C THR A 212 10.30 -3.86 -0.63
N TRP A 213 10.53 -4.84 0.25
CA TRP A 213 10.94 -4.68 1.63
C TRP A 213 12.13 -5.58 1.99
N TRP A 214 13.02 -5.05 2.81
CA TRP A 214 14.16 -5.77 3.37
C TRP A 214 14.32 -5.45 4.84
N SER A 215 14.63 -6.49 5.64
CA SER A 215 15.00 -6.28 7.04
C SER A 215 16.14 -5.26 7.15
N PRO A 216 16.07 -4.30 8.07
CA PRO A 216 17.18 -3.34 8.29
C PRO A 216 18.43 -3.97 8.87
N PHE A 217 18.38 -5.26 9.21
CA PHE A 217 19.49 -5.97 9.83
C PHE A 217 20.29 -6.83 8.83
N SER A 218 21.55 -7.07 9.17
CA SER A 218 22.43 -8.04 8.49
C SER A 218 22.65 -7.78 6.99
N GLY A 219 22.56 -6.53 6.51
CA GLY A 219 22.75 -6.21 5.09
C GLY A 219 21.77 -6.95 4.17
N ALA A 220 20.51 -7.13 4.61
CA ALA A 220 19.53 -7.92 3.88
C ALA A 220 19.24 -7.33 2.49
N ARG A 221 19.17 -5.99 2.36
CA ARG A 221 18.93 -5.33 1.07
C ARG A 221 20.07 -5.49 0.10
N GLU A 222 21.33 -5.38 0.56
CA GLU A 222 22.53 -5.57 -0.25
C GLU A 222 22.63 -7.00 -0.81
N ARG A 223 22.19 -7.98 -0.02
CA ARG A 223 22.14 -9.41 -0.41
C ARG A 223 20.86 -9.80 -1.13
N ASN A 224 19.95 -8.86 -1.32
CA ASN A 224 18.60 -9.07 -1.86
C ASN A 224 17.84 -10.19 -1.14
N VAL A 225 17.92 -10.24 0.20
CA VAL A 225 17.11 -11.13 1.04
C VAL A 225 15.89 -10.36 1.51
N GLY A 226 14.91 -10.25 0.64
CA GLY A 226 13.74 -9.38 0.81
C GLY A 226 12.42 -10.09 0.62
N TRP A 227 11.35 -9.31 0.68
CA TRP A 227 9.95 -9.69 0.52
C TRP A 227 9.25 -8.69 -0.39
N ARG A 228 8.37 -9.14 -1.27
CA ARG A 228 7.44 -8.29 -2.00
C ARG A 228 6.14 -8.23 -1.21
N ILE A 229 5.91 -7.14 -0.53
CA ILE A 229 4.74 -6.90 0.33
C ILE A 229 4.01 -5.60 -0.02
N ASP A 230 4.60 -4.79 -0.90
CA ASP A 230 3.98 -3.60 -1.48
C ASP A 230 3.48 -3.93 -2.89
N TYR A 231 2.25 -3.54 -3.19
CA TYR A 231 1.56 -3.90 -4.42
C TYR A 231 0.88 -2.69 -5.05
N ILE A 232 0.61 -2.80 -6.35
CA ILE A 232 -0.40 -2.02 -7.05
C ILE A 232 -1.29 -3.02 -7.78
N PHE A 233 -2.55 -3.07 -7.38
CA PHE A 233 -3.61 -3.82 -8.03
C PHE A 233 -4.48 -2.88 -8.86
N ALA A 234 -5.04 -3.39 -9.94
CA ALA A 234 -5.96 -2.63 -10.80
C ALA A 234 -7.15 -3.50 -11.20
N SER A 235 -8.31 -2.85 -11.38
CA SER A 235 -9.48 -3.46 -12.00
C SER A 235 -9.16 -4.02 -13.38
N GLU A 236 -9.76 -5.13 -13.75
CA GLU A 236 -9.58 -5.80 -15.05
C GLU A 236 -9.81 -4.84 -16.23
N ASP A 237 -10.75 -3.92 -16.11
CA ASP A 237 -11.06 -2.89 -17.14
C ASP A 237 -9.89 -1.96 -17.46
N LEU A 238 -8.90 -1.84 -16.58
CA LEU A 238 -7.71 -1.02 -16.78
C LEU A 238 -6.55 -1.76 -17.45
N ILE A 239 -6.58 -3.09 -17.55
CA ILE A 239 -5.45 -3.90 -18.03
C ILE A 239 -4.94 -3.43 -19.38
N SER A 240 -5.83 -3.17 -20.34
CA SER A 240 -5.46 -2.72 -21.68
C SER A 240 -4.77 -1.35 -21.72
N LYS A 241 -4.96 -0.55 -20.67
CA LYS A 241 -4.37 0.78 -20.50
C LYS A 241 -3.05 0.76 -19.73
N ILE A 242 -2.73 -0.32 -19.01
CA ILE A 242 -1.47 -0.43 -18.25
C ILE A 242 -0.30 -0.55 -19.21
N ARG A 243 0.70 0.32 -19.05
CA ARG A 243 1.89 0.38 -19.90
C ARG A 243 3.15 -0.13 -19.20
N ARG A 244 3.19 0.03 -17.87
CA ARG A 244 4.38 -0.28 -17.07
C ARG A 244 3.99 -0.49 -15.63
N ALA A 245 4.57 -1.50 -14.98
CA ALA A 245 4.53 -1.68 -13.54
C ALA A 245 5.90 -2.14 -13.07
N GLU A 246 6.49 -1.43 -12.09
CA GLU A 246 7.87 -1.65 -11.68
C GLU A 246 8.06 -1.53 -10.18
N ILE A 247 9.07 -2.24 -9.68
CA ILE A 247 9.65 -2.07 -8.35
C ILE A 247 10.88 -1.19 -8.50
N LEU A 248 10.91 -0.05 -7.83
CA LEU A 248 11.98 0.93 -7.90
C LEU A 248 13.03 0.68 -6.80
N ALA A 249 13.70 -0.48 -6.86
CA ALA A 249 14.56 -0.98 -5.79
C ALA A 249 15.76 -0.07 -5.45
N ASP A 250 16.20 0.78 -6.37
CA ASP A 250 17.33 1.69 -6.19
C ASP A 250 17.03 2.91 -5.30
N TYR A 251 15.75 3.19 -5.03
CA TYR A 251 15.38 4.29 -4.15
C TYR A 251 15.53 3.89 -2.69
N MET A 252 16.40 4.62 -1.99
CA MET A 252 16.76 4.39 -0.59
C MET A 252 16.02 5.36 0.34
N GLY A 253 16.15 5.15 1.65
CA GLY A 253 15.62 6.06 2.68
C GLY A 253 14.58 5.42 3.60
N SER A 254 13.90 4.38 3.12
CA SER A 254 13.04 3.48 3.89
C SER A 254 13.58 2.05 3.79
N ASP A 255 13.10 1.15 4.64
CA ASP A 255 13.28 -0.30 4.52
C ASP A 255 12.40 -0.91 3.41
N HIS A 256 11.45 -0.11 2.88
CA HIS A 256 10.74 -0.39 1.63
C HIS A 256 11.33 0.43 0.47
N CYS A 257 11.06 -0.01 -0.76
CA CYS A 257 11.25 0.80 -1.96
C CYS A 257 9.91 1.15 -2.60
N PRO A 258 9.86 2.19 -3.46
CA PRO A 258 8.63 2.54 -4.16
C PRO A 258 8.24 1.48 -5.20
N VAL A 259 6.94 1.39 -5.48
CA VAL A 259 6.37 0.68 -6.62
C VAL A 259 5.67 1.68 -7.54
N LEU A 260 5.68 1.42 -8.85
CA LEU A 260 5.20 2.34 -9.88
C LEU A 260 4.23 1.65 -10.83
N LEU A 261 3.20 2.37 -11.23
CA LEU A 261 2.27 2.02 -12.29
C LEU A 261 2.11 3.19 -13.27
N ASP A 262 2.28 2.93 -14.57
CA ASP A 262 1.92 3.85 -15.65
C ASP A 262 0.67 3.35 -16.39
N ILE A 263 -0.40 4.18 -16.40
CA ILE A 263 -1.65 3.93 -17.10
C ILE A 263 -1.80 4.99 -18.20
N SER A 264 -2.07 4.56 -19.42
CA SER A 264 -2.41 5.50 -20.52
C SER A 264 -3.81 6.08 -20.30
N ASN A 265 -3.99 7.29 -20.75
CA ASN A 265 -5.29 7.95 -20.86
C ASN A 265 -6.20 7.22 -21.84
#